data_48fc47aa9fbc6fb6177a2c3ec39f6440
#
_entry.id   48fc47aa9fbc6fb6177a2c3ec39f6440
#
_cell.length_a   1.000
_cell.length_b   1.000
_cell.length_c   1.000
_cell.angle_alpha   90.00
_cell.angle_beta   90.00
_cell.angle_gamma   90.00
#
_symmetry.space_group_name_H-M   'P 1'
#
loop_
_entity.id
_entity.type
_entity.pdbx_description
1 polymer ?
#
loop_
_entity_poly.entity_id
_entity_poly.type
_entity_poly.pdbx_seq_one_letter_code
_entity_poly.pdbx_strand_id
1 'polypeptide(L)'
;MSFINYSSREINCKIVYYGPGLCGKTTNLQFVYRKTKPDQKGKLISLATESERTLFFDFLPLALGDIKGFRVRFHLYTVPGQVFYSASRKLILKGVDGVVFVADSQIERMEANMESLDDLKINLAEQGYELEQLPFTIQYNKRDLPYVVPLQEMNTALNPTGIPSFEAVAVTGVGVFETLKDVARQVLFELKKHY
;
A
#
# COMPACT_ATOMS: atom_id res chain seq x y z
N MET A 1 8.30 11.32 4.27
CA MET A 1 9.71 11.76 4.48
C MET A 1 10.39 10.67 5.29
N SER A 2 11.25 9.91 4.63
CA SER A 2 11.96 8.78 5.22
C SER A 2 12.77 9.23 6.43
N PHE A 3 12.73 8.46 7.50
CA PHE A 3 13.49 8.75 8.71
C PHE A 3 14.84 8.03 8.67
N ILE A 4 15.95 8.80 8.63
CA ILE A 4 17.30 8.26 8.70
C ILE A 4 17.81 8.32 10.13
N ASN A 5 18.16 7.16 10.66
CA ASN A 5 18.86 7.04 11.91
C ASN A 5 20.36 6.79 11.64
N TYR A 6 21.16 7.83 11.77
CA TYR A 6 22.61 7.76 11.54
C TYR A 6 23.32 6.89 12.59
N SER A 7 22.84 6.86 13.82
CA SER A 7 23.44 6.08 14.90
C SER A 7 23.30 4.58 14.67
N SER A 8 22.13 4.12 14.25
CA SER A 8 21.89 2.70 13.93
C SER A 8 22.19 2.35 12.46
N ARG A 9 22.52 3.34 11.62
CA ARG A 9 22.63 3.21 10.16
C ARG A 9 21.41 2.56 9.55
N GLU A 10 20.22 3.07 9.88
CA GLU A 10 18.95 2.58 9.35
C GLU A 10 18.18 3.68 8.62
N ILE A 11 17.58 3.31 7.50
CA ILE A 11 16.64 4.13 6.76
C ILE A 11 15.26 3.46 6.91
N ASN A 12 14.30 4.19 7.45
CA ASN A 12 12.95 3.70 7.64
C ASN A 12 12.04 4.37 6.61
N CYS A 13 11.38 3.55 5.78
CA CYS A 13 10.47 3.97 4.73
C CYS A 13 9.06 3.49 5.04
N LYS A 14 8.08 4.33 4.84
CA LYS A 14 6.67 4.05 5.11
C LYS A 14 5.90 3.82 3.82
N ILE A 15 5.34 2.62 3.63
CA ILE A 15 4.44 2.29 2.53
C ILE A 15 3.05 2.05 3.09
N VAL A 16 2.05 2.71 2.51
CA VAL A 16 0.65 2.61 2.95
C VAL A 16 -0.17 1.92 1.87
N TYR A 17 -0.84 0.83 2.25
CA TYR A 17 -1.84 0.15 1.43
C TYR A 17 -3.19 0.83 1.64
N TYR A 18 -3.70 1.48 0.61
CA TYR A 18 -4.96 2.21 0.59
C TYR A 18 -5.98 1.52 -0.30
N GLY A 19 -7.26 1.86 -0.19
CA GLY A 19 -8.33 1.28 -0.99
C GLY A 19 -9.60 1.04 -0.17
N PRO A 20 -10.72 0.69 -0.82
CA PRO A 20 -12.01 0.52 -0.17
C PRO A 20 -12.01 -0.62 0.87
N GLY A 21 -13.06 -0.69 1.66
CA GLY A 21 -13.28 -1.80 2.59
C GLY A 21 -13.30 -3.13 1.86
N LEU A 22 -12.66 -4.17 2.45
CA LEU A 22 -12.65 -5.55 1.96
C LEU A 22 -11.92 -5.78 0.62
N CYS A 23 -11.20 -4.80 0.06
CA CYS A 23 -10.46 -4.96 -1.20
C CYS A 23 -9.21 -5.86 -1.09
N GLY A 24 -8.79 -6.27 0.12
CA GLY A 24 -7.70 -7.21 0.33
C GLY A 24 -6.36 -6.60 0.80
N LYS A 25 -6.37 -5.40 1.39
CA LYS A 25 -5.17 -4.76 1.98
C LYS A 25 -4.51 -5.64 3.03
N THR A 26 -5.26 -6.06 4.04
CA THR A 26 -4.81 -6.96 5.11
C THR A 26 -4.32 -8.30 4.55
N THR A 27 -5.01 -8.85 3.55
CA THR A 27 -4.63 -10.11 2.89
C THR A 27 -3.27 -10.00 2.21
N ASN A 28 -2.97 -8.86 1.58
CA ASN A 28 -1.65 -8.59 1.01
C ASN A 28 -0.56 -8.65 2.09
N LEU A 29 -0.72 -7.93 3.21
CA LEU A 29 0.28 -7.92 4.28
C LEU A 29 0.44 -9.31 4.92
N GLN A 30 -0.65 -10.03 5.13
CA GLN A 30 -0.62 -11.40 5.65
C GLN A 30 0.13 -12.35 4.70
N PHE A 31 -0.07 -12.20 3.39
CA PHE A 31 0.65 -13.02 2.40
C PHE A 31 2.15 -12.69 2.41
N VAL A 32 2.52 -11.41 2.37
CA VAL A 32 3.92 -10.97 2.48
C VAL A 32 4.54 -11.51 3.77
N TYR A 33 3.85 -11.39 4.90
CA TYR A 33 4.32 -11.92 6.18
C TYR A 33 4.59 -13.41 6.14
N ARG A 34 3.66 -14.21 5.60
CA ARG A 34 3.83 -15.67 5.52
C ARG A 34 5.01 -16.10 4.65
N LYS A 35 5.27 -15.38 3.56
CA LYS A 35 6.28 -15.73 2.55
C LYS A 35 7.65 -15.12 2.79
N THR A 36 7.78 -14.07 3.60
CA THR A 36 9.07 -13.47 3.93
C THR A 36 9.76 -14.27 5.02
N LYS A 37 11.09 -14.43 4.89
CA LYS A 37 11.91 -15.15 5.88
C LYS A 37 11.85 -14.49 7.25
N PRO A 38 11.96 -15.26 8.35
CA PRO A 38 11.86 -14.72 9.72
C PRO A 38 12.91 -13.64 10.04
N ASP A 39 14.11 -13.74 9.51
CA ASP A 39 15.21 -12.78 9.71
C ASP A 39 15.02 -11.46 8.95
N GLN A 40 14.13 -11.45 7.95
CA GLN A 40 13.83 -10.29 7.11
C GLN A 40 12.53 -9.58 7.46
N LYS A 41 11.81 -10.04 8.47
CA LYS A 41 10.54 -9.43 8.88
C LYS A 41 10.44 -9.29 10.39
N GLY A 42 9.72 -8.26 10.82
CA GLY A 42 9.29 -8.15 12.21
C GLY A 42 7.93 -8.81 12.44
N LYS A 43 7.34 -8.54 13.60
CA LYS A 43 6.01 -9.05 13.96
C LYS A 43 4.91 -8.33 13.17
N LEU A 44 4.01 -9.09 12.58
CA LEU A 44 2.77 -8.51 12.03
C LEU A 44 1.86 -8.14 13.21
N ILE A 45 1.49 -6.86 13.29
CA ILE A 45 0.55 -6.34 14.27
C ILE A 45 -0.73 -5.97 13.54
N SER A 46 -1.85 -6.49 13.98
CA SER A 46 -3.17 -6.17 13.45
C SER A 46 -4.06 -5.68 14.60
N LEU A 47 -4.59 -4.48 14.45
CA LEU A 47 -5.57 -3.92 15.36
C LEU A 47 -6.96 -4.09 14.73
N ALA A 48 -7.54 -5.28 14.91
CA ALA A 48 -8.88 -5.62 14.43
C ALA A 48 -9.90 -5.64 15.57
N THR A 49 -11.17 -5.47 15.24
CA THR A 49 -12.27 -5.76 16.17
C THR A 49 -12.66 -7.24 16.13
N GLU A 50 -13.47 -7.66 17.10
CA GLU A 50 -14.11 -8.99 17.15
C GLU A 50 -14.96 -9.34 15.90
N SER A 51 -15.32 -8.34 15.07
CA SER A 51 -16.11 -8.49 13.84
C SER A 51 -15.28 -8.66 12.57
N GLU A 52 -14.04 -9.17 12.62
CA GLU A 52 -13.13 -9.47 11.49
C GLU A 52 -12.74 -8.27 10.60
N ARG A 53 -12.95 -7.03 11.03
CA ARG A 53 -12.63 -5.83 10.26
C ARG A 53 -11.51 -5.04 10.92
N THR A 54 -10.51 -4.66 10.14
CA THR A 54 -9.43 -3.76 10.57
C THR A 54 -10.02 -2.43 11.04
N LEU A 55 -9.96 -2.17 12.36
CA LEU A 55 -10.46 -0.92 12.94
C LEU A 55 -9.51 0.25 12.73
N PHE A 56 -8.22 -0.02 12.85
CA PHE A 56 -7.22 1.03 12.79
C PHE A 56 -6.23 0.80 11.65
N PHE A 57 -5.39 -0.24 11.73
CA PHE A 57 -4.39 -0.55 10.70
C PHE A 57 -3.73 -1.91 10.96
N ASP A 58 -3.15 -2.49 9.92
CA ASP A 58 -2.14 -3.55 10.04
C ASP A 58 -0.76 -2.92 9.87
N PHE A 59 0.23 -3.47 10.54
CA PHE A 59 1.61 -3.01 10.48
C PHE A 59 2.57 -4.18 10.33
N LEU A 60 3.45 -4.12 9.34
CA LEU A 60 4.47 -5.13 9.07
C LEU A 60 5.82 -4.49 8.73
N PRO A 61 6.83 -4.59 9.59
CA PRO A 61 8.19 -4.17 9.26
C PRO A 61 8.92 -5.23 8.42
N LEU A 62 9.61 -4.78 7.36
CA LEU A 62 10.42 -5.61 6.46
C LEU A 62 11.81 -5.03 6.31
N ALA A 63 12.86 -5.88 6.31
CA ALA A 63 14.22 -5.51 5.95
C ALA A 63 14.51 -5.95 4.52
N LEU A 64 14.79 -5.01 3.60
CA LEU A 64 14.96 -5.28 2.17
C LEU A 64 16.36 -4.92 1.64
N GLY A 65 17.40 -5.04 2.47
CA GLY A 65 18.79 -4.87 2.05
C GLY A 65 19.43 -3.56 2.53
N ASP A 66 20.60 -3.24 1.96
CA ASP A 66 21.43 -2.11 2.37
C ASP A 66 21.64 -1.13 1.22
N ILE A 67 21.64 0.17 1.51
CA ILE A 67 21.99 1.24 0.58
C ILE A 67 23.11 2.09 1.21
N LYS A 68 24.26 2.15 0.53
CA LYS A 68 25.44 2.92 0.99
C LYS A 68 25.81 2.64 2.46
N GLY A 69 25.67 1.41 2.93
CA GLY A 69 25.96 1.00 4.31
C GLY A 69 24.86 1.29 5.32
N PHE A 70 23.69 1.72 4.88
CA PHE A 70 22.49 1.86 5.69
C PHE A 70 21.51 0.72 5.41
N ARG A 71 21.05 0.07 6.47
CA ARG A 71 19.99 -0.95 6.37
C ARG A 71 18.64 -0.29 6.08
N VAL A 72 17.99 -0.70 4.99
CA VAL A 72 16.67 -0.18 4.63
C VAL A 72 15.58 -1.06 5.23
N ARG A 73 14.68 -0.43 5.99
CA ARG A 73 13.48 -1.06 6.53
C ARG A 73 12.24 -0.43 5.93
N PHE A 74 11.38 -1.26 5.38
CA PHE A 74 10.05 -0.84 4.95
C PHE A 74 9.03 -1.16 6.02
N HIS A 75 8.24 -0.17 6.36
CA HIS A 75 7.13 -0.27 7.30
C HIS A 75 5.83 -0.24 6.50
N LEU A 76 5.22 -1.41 6.33
CA LEU A 76 3.97 -1.54 5.59
C LEU A 76 2.80 -1.30 6.53
N TYR A 77 1.88 -0.44 6.12
CA TYR A 77 0.64 -0.13 6.85
C TYR A 77 -0.57 -0.36 5.96
N THR A 78 -1.68 -0.78 6.55
CA THR A 78 -3.00 -0.68 5.90
C THR A 78 -3.80 0.45 6.53
N VAL A 79 -4.73 1.03 5.78
CA VAL A 79 -5.73 1.94 6.33
C VAL A 79 -7.08 1.23 6.48
N PRO A 80 -7.93 1.64 7.46
CA PRO A 80 -9.30 1.18 7.51
C PRO A 80 -10.06 1.67 6.28
N GLY A 81 -10.69 0.74 5.56
CA GLY A 81 -11.38 1.06 4.30
C GLY A 81 -12.81 1.54 4.45
N GLN A 82 -13.33 1.65 5.67
CA GLN A 82 -14.70 2.13 5.93
C GLN A 82 -14.73 3.66 6.03
N VAL A 83 -15.81 4.28 5.54
CA VAL A 83 -15.99 5.72 5.42
C VAL A 83 -15.80 6.47 6.76
N PHE A 84 -16.23 5.88 7.87
CA PHE A 84 -16.21 6.50 9.20
C PHE A 84 -14.81 6.74 9.82
N TYR A 85 -13.73 6.22 9.22
CA TYR A 85 -12.39 6.29 9.79
C TYR A 85 -11.47 7.30 9.09
N SER A 86 -12.00 8.41 8.59
CA SER A 86 -11.23 9.44 7.90
C SER A 86 -10.03 9.95 8.72
N ALA A 87 -10.24 10.25 10.01
CA ALA A 87 -9.16 10.71 10.89
C ALA A 87 -8.02 9.69 11.03
N SER A 88 -8.34 8.38 11.11
CA SER A 88 -7.33 7.31 11.18
C SER A 88 -6.56 7.20 9.87
N ARG A 89 -7.22 7.33 8.70
CA ARG A 89 -6.55 7.32 7.40
C ARG A 89 -5.56 8.47 7.26
N LYS A 90 -5.95 9.69 7.65
CA LYS A 90 -5.08 10.87 7.65
C LYS A 90 -3.85 10.66 8.53
N LEU A 91 -4.04 10.14 9.75
CA LEU A 91 -2.93 9.87 10.66
C LEU A 91 -1.95 8.83 10.10
N ILE A 92 -2.47 7.77 9.48
CA ILE A 92 -1.63 6.73 8.88
C ILE A 92 -0.88 7.25 7.66
N LEU A 93 -1.45 8.15 6.86
CA LEU A 93 -0.76 8.76 5.70
C LEU A 93 0.34 9.75 6.09
N LYS A 94 0.34 10.26 7.32
CA LYS A 94 1.39 11.20 7.76
C LYS A 94 2.78 10.61 7.62
N GLY A 95 3.65 11.31 6.86
CA GLY A 95 5.02 10.88 6.60
C GLY A 95 5.13 9.66 5.68
N VAL A 96 4.14 9.42 4.82
CA VAL A 96 4.17 8.36 3.81
C VAL A 96 5.28 8.59 2.78
N ASP A 97 5.97 7.53 2.41
CA ASP A 97 7.02 7.53 1.38
C ASP A 97 6.56 6.83 0.09
N GLY A 98 5.53 6.00 0.16
CA GLY A 98 4.95 5.35 -1.00
C GLY A 98 3.56 4.78 -0.70
N VAL A 99 2.71 4.71 -1.72
CA VAL A 99 1.34 4.22 -1.60
C VAL A 99 1.08 3.09 -2.57
N VAL A 100 0.41 2.05 -2.11
CA VAL A 100 -0.21 1.01 -2.93
C VAL A 100 -1.71 1.19 -2.84
N PHE A 101 -2.34 1.51 -3.97
CA PHE A 101 -3.80 1.54 -4.04
C PHE A 101 -4.33 0.17 -4.46
N VAL A 102 -5.01 -0.52 -3.57
CA VAL A 102 -5.62 -1.83 -3.82
C VAL A 102 -7.07 -1.63 -4.22
N ALA A 103 -7.35 -1.78 -5.52
CA ALA A 103 -8.69 -1.75 -6.08
C ALA A 103 -9.31 -3.16 -6.05
N ASP A 104 -10.58 -3.25 -5.75
CA ASP A 104 -11.37 -4.46 -5.84
C ASP A 104 -11.91 -4.61 -7.27
N SER A 105 -11.55 -5.68 -7.96
CA SER A 105 -11.93 -5.86 -9.37
C SER A 105 -13.40 -6.22 -9.60
N GLN A 106 -14.19 -6.50 -8.55
CA GLN A 106 -15.59 -6.84 -8.69
C GLN A 106 -16.41 -5.67 -9.27
N ILE A 107 -17.35 -5.95 -10.18
CA ILE A 107 -18.15 -4.92 -10.89
C ILE A 107 -18.86 -4.00 -9.89
N GLU A 108 -19.50 -4.56 -8.88
CA GLU A 108 -20.24 -3.83 -7.84
C GLU A 108 -19.34 -3.00 -6.89
N ARG A 109 -18.03 -3.11 -7.02
CA ARG A 109 -17.05 -2.38 -6.19
C ARG A 109 -16.41 -1.18 -6.88
N MET A 110 -16.78 -0.94 -8.13
CA MET A 110 -16.13 0.11 -8.93
C MET A 110 -16.34 1.51 -8.36
N GLU A 111 -17.58 1.83 -7.95
CA GLU A 111 -17.89 3.10 -7.28
C GLU A 111 -17.09 3.28 -5.99
N ALA A 112 -17.02 2.25 -5.15
CA ALA A 112 -16.22 2.28 -3.92
C ALA A 112 -14.71 2.45 -4.18
N ASN A 113 -14.20 1.92 -5.30
CA ASN A 113 -12.81 2.16 -5.71
C ASN A 113 -12.59 3.65 -6.05
N MET A 114 -13.48 4.25 -6.84
CA MET A 114 -13.39 5.65 -7.23
C MET A 114 -13.46 6.58 -6.01
N GLU A 115 -14.46 6.39 -5.15
CA GLU A 115 -14.60 7.13 -3.89
C GLU A 115 -13.36 7.03 -3.01
N SER A 116 -12.79 5.82 -2.90
CA SER A 116 -11.59 5.60 -2.08
C SER A 116 -10.34 6.24 -2.69
N LEU A 117 -10.23 6.30 -4.01
CA LEU A 117 -9.12 6.97 -4.69
C LEU A 117 -9.21 8.50 -4.54
N ASP A 118 -10.41 9.05 -4.62
CA ASP A 118 -10.62 10.49 -4.40
C ASP A 118 -10.38 10.87 -2.94
N ASP A 119 -10.82 10.05 -1.98
CA ASP A 119 -10.50 10.24 -0.55
C ASP A 119 -8.99 10.18 -0.28
N LEU A 120 -8.25 9.30 -0.97
CA LEU A 120 -6.79 9.27 -0.90
C LEU A 120 -6.18 10.59 -1.36
N LYS A 121 -6.59 11.11 -2.52
CA LYS A 121 -6.09 12.39 -3.06
C LYS A 121 -6.35 13.55 -2.10
N ILE A 122 -7.57 13.63 -1.55
CA ILE A 122 -7.94 14.66 -0.58
C ILE A 122 -7.07 14.57 0.68
N ASN A 123 -6.94 13.37 1.24
CA ASN A 123 -6.16 13.16 2.47
C ASN A 123 -4.65 13.43 2.28
N LEU A 124 -4.10 13.19 1.09
CA LEU A 124 -2.72 13.53 0.76
C LEU A 124 -2.55 15.04 0.59
N ALA A 125 -3.46 15.70 -0.15
CA ALA A 125 -3.42 17.14 -0.38
C ALA A 125 -3.50 17.96 0.93
N GLU A 126 -4.31 17.52 1.90
CA GLU A 126 -4.36 18.13 3.23
C GLU A 126 -3.04 18.06 4.01
N GLN A 127 -2.14 17.14 3.63
CA GLN A 127 -0.81 16.99 4.22
C GLN A 127 0.31 17.60 3.37
N GLY A 128 -0.08 18.30 2.28
CA GLY A 128 0.88 18.92 1.36
C GLY A 128 1.54 17.96 0.37
N TYR A 129 0.94 16.79 0.13
CA TYR A 129 1.40 15.84 -0.89
C TYR A 129 0.49 15.89 -2.11
N GLU A 130 1.10 15.79 -3.29
CA GLU A 130 0.42 15.50 -4.55
C GLU A 130 0.65 14.03 -4.91
N LEU A 131 -0.40 13.32 -5.29
CA LEU A 131 -0.33 11.89 -5.58
C LEU A 131 0.68 11.58 -6.68
N GLU A 132 0.78 12.46 -7.68
CA GLU A 132 1.66 12.36 -8.84
C GLU A 132 3.16 12.50 -8.48
N GLN A 133 3.45 13.06 -7.33
CA GLN A 133 4.82 13.26 -6.83
C GLN A 133 5.27 12.16 -5.87
N LEU A 134 4.36 11.29 -5.47
CA LEU A 134 4.66 10.18 -4.57
C LEU A 134 4.92 8.89 -5.35
N PRO A 135 5.84 8.03 -4.87
CA PRO A 135 5.89 6.63 -5.26
C PRO A 135 4.50 5.99 -5.12
N PHE A 136 3.90 5.61 -6.26
CA PHE A 136 2.53 5.15 -6.30
C PHE A 136 2.37 3.98 -7.26
N THR A 137 1.68 2.94 -6.82
CA THR A 137 1.41 1.72 -7.59
C THR A 137 -0.04 1.30 -7.37
N ILE A 138 -0.72 0.91 -8.43
CA ILE A 138 -2.10 0.40 -8.36
C ILE A 138 -2.07 -1.13 -8.40
N GLN A 139 -2.86 -1.77 -7.56
CA GLN A 139 -3.09 -3.21 -7.58
C GLN A 139 -4.57 -3.49 -7.87
N TYR A 140 -4.87 -4.16 -8.99
CA TYR A 140 -6.20 -4.68 -9.30
C TYR A 140 -6.35 -6.06 -8.70
N ASN A 141 -6.90 -6.14 -7.48
CA ASN A 141 -7.01 -7.38 -6.73
C ASN A 141 -8.31 -8.14 -7.02
N LYS A 142 -8.34 -9.42 -6.67
CA LYS A 142 -9.46 -10.35 -6.84
C LYS A 142 -9.74 -10.68 -8.32
N ARG A 143 -8.68 -10.74 -9.14
CA ARG A 143 -8.79 -11.09 -10.58
C ARG A 143 -9.20 -12.54 -10.85
N ASP A 144 -9.25 -13.37 -9.81
CA ASP A 144 -9.72 -14.75 -9.83
C ASP A 144 -11.24 -14.91 -9.78
N LEU A 145 -11.97 -13.84 -9.49
CA LEU A 145 -13.43 -13.88 -9.39
C LEU A 145 -14.11 -13.88 -10.77
N PRO A 146 -15.29 -14.50 -10.90
CA PRO A 146 -15.93 -14.67 -12.21
C PRO A 146 -16.51 -13.37 -12.82
N TYR A 147 -16.91 -12.41 -12.00
CA TYR A 147 -17.53 -11.15 -12.43
C TYR A 147 -16.67 -9.96 -12.07
N VAL A 148 -15.64 -9.72 -12.88
CA VAL A 148 -14.69 -8.63 -12.68
C VAL A 148 -14.76 -7.62 -13.82
N VAL A 149 -14.48 -6.36 -13.49
CA VAL A 149 -14.38 -5.27 -14.46
C VAL A 149 -13.21 -5.54 -15.40
N PRO A 150 -13.35 -5.38 -16.73
CA PRO A 150 -12.26 -5.47 -17.67
C PRO A 150 -11.13 -4.49 -17.30
N LEU A 151 -9.87 -4.91 -17.48
CA LEU A 151 -8.70 -4.08 -17.14
C LEU A 151 -8.70 -2.73 -17.84
N GLN A 152 -9.14 -2.67 -19.09
CA GLN A 152 -9.21 -1.42 -19.84
C GLN A 152 -10.16 -0.42 -19.15
N GLU A 153 -11.31 -0.87 -18.66
CA GLU A 153 -12.27 -0.03 -17.96
C GLU A 153 -11.71 0.41 -16.60
N MET A 154 -11.06 -0.50 -15.84
CA MET A 154 -10.39 -0.15 -14.59
C MET A 154 -9.29 0.89 -14.81
N ASN A 155 -8.46 0.72 -15.85
CA ASN A 155 -7.43 1.68 -16.21
C ASN A 155 -8.01 3.04 -16.58
N THR A 156 -9.09 3.08 -17.36
CA THR A 156 -9.74 4.33 -17.75
C THR A 156 -10.26 5.10 -16.54
N ALA A 157 -10.85 4.40 -15.56
CA ALA A 157 -11.47 5.03 -14.41
C ALA A 157 -10.49 5.35 -13.27
N LEU A 158 -9.51 4.47 -13.01
CA LEU A 158 -8.64 4.56 -11.83
C LEU A 158 -7.20 4.95 -12.16
N ASN A 159 -6.77 4.80 -13.42
CA ASN A 159 -5.37 4.97 -13.84
C ASN A 159 -5.25 5.72 -15.19
N PRO A 160 -5.89 6.87 -15.38
CA PRO A 160 -5.86 7.59 -16.65
C PRO A 160 -4.46 8.11 -17.04
N THR A 161 -3.55 8.24 -16.07
CA THR A 161 -2.17 8.74 -16.27
C THR A 161 -1.15 7.63 -16.52
N GLY A 162 -1.56 6.34 -16.53
CA GLY A 162 -0.67 5.23 -16.82
C GLY A 162 0.35 4.89 -15.73
N ILE A 163 -0.03 5.04 -14.47
CA ILE A 163 0.78 4.66 -13.31
C ILE A 163 1.03 3.15 -13.33
N PRO A 164 2.18 2.65 -12.84
CA PRO A 164 2.43 1.21 -12.73
C PRO A 164 1.28 0.48 -12.03
N SER A 165 0.76 -0.55 -12.68
CA SER A 165 -0.37 -1.32 -12.16
C SER A 165 -0.18 -2.82 -12.37
N PHE A 166 -0.70 -3.62 -11.44
CA PHE A 166 -0.57 -5.07 -11.40
C PHE A 166 -1.90 -5.73 -11.13
N GLU A 167 -2.21 -6.77 -11.91
CA GLU A 167 -3.28 -7.70 -11.57
C GLU A 167 -2.86 -8.56 -10.39
N ALA A 168 -3.79 -8.82 -9.45
CA ALA A 168 -3.47 -9.58 -8.26
C ALA A 168 -4.60 -10.50 -7.79
N VAL A 169 -4.16 -11.53 -7.08
CA VAL A 169 -5.00 -12.42 -6.27
C VAL A 169 -4.31 -12.56 -4.92
N ALA A 170 -4.61 -11.66 -4.00
CA ALA A 170 -3.88 -11.55 -2.74
C ALA A 170 -3.94 -12.82 -1.88
N VAL A 171 -5.00 -13.61 -1.97
CA VAL A 171 -5.14 -14.90 -1.26
C VAL A 171 -4.12 -15.93 -1.71
N THR A 172 -3.79 -15.98 -3.01
CA THR A 172 -2.81 -16.92 -3.59
C THR A 172 -1.42 -16.31 -3.71
N GLY A 173 -1.34 -14.97 -3.71
CA GLY A 173 -0.11 -14.19 -3.80
C GLY A 173 0.27 -13.73 -5.20
N VAL A 174 -0.51 -14.06 -6.21
CA VAL A 174 -0.32 -13.53 -7.57
C VAL A 174 -0.34 -11.98 -7.51
N GLY A 175 0.65 -11.34 -8.10
CA GLY A 175 0.77 -9.88 -8.17
C GLY A 175 1.17 -9.18 -6.86
N VAL A 176 1.20 -9.88 -5.71
CA VAL A 176 1.46 -9.28 -4.39
C VAL A 176 2.89 -8.77 -4.26
N PHE A 177 3.88 -9.61 -4.60
CA PHE A 177 5.28 -9.20 -4.53
C PHE A 177 5.70 -8.29 -5.68
N GLU A 178 5.09 -8.43 -6.84
CA GLU A 178 5.31 -7.54 -7.99
C GLU A 178 4.92 -6.11 -7.63
N THR A 179 3.73 -5.92 -7.06
CA THR A 179 3.24 -4.62 -6.55
C THR A 179 4.17 -4.06 -5.48
N LEU A 180 4.52 -4.85 -4.47
CA LEU A 180 5.40 -4.41 -3.37
C LEU A 180 6.79 -4.02 -3.87
N LYS A 181 7.38 -4.83 -4.76
CA LYS A 181 8.71 -4.55 -5.34
C LYS A 181 8.71 -3.27 -6.16
N ASP A 182 7.63 -3.00 -6.90
CA ASP A 182 7.53 -1.82 -7.73
C ASP A 182 7.49 -0.55 -6.87
N VAL A 183 6.56 -0.44 -5.93
CA VAL A 183 6.47 0.73 -5.04
C VAL A 183 7.75 0.89 -4.19
N ALA A 184 8.33 -0.20 -3.69
CA ALA A 184 9.59 -0.15 -2.95
C ALA A 184 10.75 0.36 -3.81
N ARG A 185 10.83 -0.04 -5.09
CA ARG A 185 11.83 0.46 -6.04
C ARG A 185 11.66 1.95 -6.29
N GLN A 186 10.43 2.43 -6.47
CA GLN A 186 10.14 3.85 -6.62
C GLN A 186 10.60 4.64 -5.38
N VAL A 187 10.25 4.18 -4.17
CA VAL A 187 10.68 4.81 -2.90
C VAL A 187 12.20 4.85 -2.80
N LEU A 188 12.89 3.76 -3.13
CA LEU A 188 14.37 3.72 -3.11
C LEU A 188 15.00 4.64 -4.16
N PHE A 189 14.35 4.83 -5.30
CA PHE A 189 14.81 5.75 -6.33
C PHE A 189 14.70 7.20 -5.86
N GLU A 190 13.58 7.59 -5.26
CA GLU A 190 13.42 8.94 -4.69
C GLU A 190 14.43 9.20 -3.55
N LEU A 191 14.65 8.22 -2.69
CA LEU A 191 15.70 8.34 -1.66
C LEU A 191 17.09 8.63 -2.23
N LYS A 192 17.45 7.93 -3.33
CA LYS A 192 18.77 8.13 -3.96
C LYS A 192 18.96 9.52 -4.58
N LYS A 193 17.89 10.21 -4.93
CA LYS A 193 17.97 11.60 -5.45
C LYS A 193 18.32 12.61 -4.35
N HIS A 194 17.96 12.29 -3.11
CA HIS A 194 18.14 13.18 -1.96
C HIS A 194 19.41 12.87 -1.14
N TYR A 195 20.13 11.78 -1.46
CA TYR A 195 21.35 11.31 -0.79
C TYR A 195 22.42 10.80 -1.78
#